data_5f6ac996d1e904b6f2cae86311b875d7
#
_entry.id   5f6ac996d1e904b6f2cae86311b875d7
#
_cell.length_a   1.000
_cell.length_b   1.000
_cell.length_c   1.000
_cell.angle_alpha   90.00
_cell.angle_beta   90.00
_cell.angle_gamma   90.00
#
_symmetry.space_group_name_H-M   'P 1'
#
loop_
_entity.id
_entity.type
_entity.pdbx_description
1 polymer ?
#
loop_
_entity_poly.entity_id
_entity_poly.type
_entity_poly.pdbx_seq_one_letter_code
_entity_poly.pdbx_strand_id
1 'polypeptide(L)'
;MSFEVKTTPHFEREAKILAKRYKSFKADMKDFVESLEKNPMQGDELSPGIRKIRLAIVSKGKGKSGGARVITYTICASESEGRVYLVDV
;
A
#
# COMPACT_ATOMS: atom_id res chain seq x y z
N MET A 1 -14.88 -12.31 -0.34
CA MET A 1 -13.70 -12.50 -1.00
C MET A 1 -12.85 -11.34 -0.91
N SER A 2 -11.82 -11.43 -0.16
CA SER A 2 -10.95 -10.31 0.03
C SER A 2 -9.56 -10.81 0.38
N PHE A 3 -8.59 -9.94 0.15
CA PHE A 3 -7.23 -10.18 0.56
C PHE A 3 -7.02 -9.50 1.90
N GLU A 4 -6.35 -10.19 2.80
CA GLU A 4 -6.01 -9.63 4.10
C GLU A 4 -4.75 -8.80 3.94
N VAL A 5 -4.79 -7.54 4.38
CA VAL A 5 -3.64 -6.65 4.29
C VAL A 5 -2.96 -6.59 5.65
N LYS A 6 -1.66 -6.89 5.66
CA LYS A 6 -0.85 -6.88 6.87
C LYS A 6 0.33 -5.94 6.70
N THR A 7 0.81 -5.40 7.81
CA THR A 7 1.98 -4.52 7.78
C THR A 7 3.21 -5.27 8.30
N THR A 8 4.37 -4.66 8.09
CA THR A 8 5.63 -5.14 8.63
C THR A 8 6.20 -4.07 9.54
N PRO A 9 7.09 -4.42 10.49
CA PRO A 9 7.68 -3.40 11.36
C PRO A 9 8.39 -2.28 10.61
N HIS A 10 9.09 -2.62 9.53
CA HIS A 10 9.76 -1.61 8.72
C HIS A 10 8.73 -0.65 8.12
N PHE A 11 7.68 -1.19 7.52
CA PHE A 11 6.63 -0.36 6.91
C PHE A 11 5.99 0.55 7.96
N GLU A 12 5.70 0.03 9.14
CA GLU A 12 5.05 0.81 10.19
C GLU A 12 5.91 1.97 10.64
N ARG A 13 7.23 1.78 10.74
CA ARG A 13 8.14 2.87 11.10
C ARG A 13 8.13 3.97 10.04
N GLU A 14 8.21 3.59 8.77
CA GLU A 14 8.23 4.55 7.68
C GLU A 14 6.88 5.27 7.56
N ALA A 15 5.79 4.54 7.71
CA ALA A 15 4.45 5.12 7.66
C ALA A 15 4.24 6.14 8.77
N LYS A 16 4.76 5.87 9.96
CA LYS A 16 4.64 6.78 11.08
C LYS A 16 5.33 8.11 10.80
N ILE A 17 6.50 8.06 10.17
CA ILE A 17 7.22 9.28 9.79
C ILE A 17 6.39 10.09 8.79
N LEU A 18 5.82 9.43 7.79
CA LEU A 18 5.00 10.10 6.79
C LEU A 18 3.70 10.65 7.39
N ALA A 19 3.12 9.95 8.36
CA ALA A 19 1.90 10.41 9.03
C ALA A 19 2.15 11.69 9.82
N LYS A 20 3.35 11.86 10.36
CA LYS A 20 3.71 13.10 11.05
C LYS A 20 3.95 14.24 10.07
N ARG A 21 4.45 13.95 8.89
CA ARG A 21 4.79 14.95 7.89
C ARG A 21 3.56 15.42 7.09
N TYR A 22 2.67 14.50 6.75
CA TYR A 22 1.51 14.79 5.90
C TYR A 22 0.23 14.44 6.66
N LYS A 23 -0.58 15.45 6.94
CA LYS A 23 -1.75 15.24 7.79
C LYS A 23 -2.83 14.35 7.16
N SER A 24 -2.86 14.22 5.84
CA SER A 24 -3.83 13.34 5.18
C SER A 24 -3.37 11.90 5.09
N PHE A 25 -2.13 11.61 5.51
CA PHE A 25 -1.53 10.32 5.23
C PHE A 25 -2.32 9.15 5.81
N LYS A 26 -2.84 9.29 7.03
CA LYS A 26 -3.62 8.22 7.65
C LYS A 26 -4.88 7.90 6.85
N ALA A 27 -5.59 8.93 6.41
CA ALA A 27 -6.79 8.75 5.60
C ALA A 27 -6.43 8.16 4.24
N ASP A 28 -5.33 8.65 3.64
CA ASP A 28 -4.87 8.13 2.36
C ASP A 28 -4.51 6.65 2.46
N MET A 29 -3.85 6.26 3.56
CA MET A 29 -3.52 4.85 3.78
C MET A 29 -4.74 3.98 3.99
N LYS A 30 -5.74 4.50 4.69
CA LYS A 30 -6.97 3.74 4.90
C LYS A 30 -7.64 3.42 3.57
N ASP A 31 -7.76 4.42 2.70
CA ASP A 31 -8.34 4.22 1.37
C ASP A 31 -7.51 3.26 0.54
N PHE A 32 -6.18 3.36 0.65
CA PHE A 32 -5.26 2.50 -0.07
C PHE A 32 -5.42 1.04 0.36
N VAL A 33 -5.48 0.79 1.66
CA VAL A 33 -5.65 -0.55 2.19
C VAL A 33 -6.97 -1.15 1.73
N GLU A 34 -8.04 -0.35 1.75
CA GLU A 34 -9.34 -0.83 1.28
C GLU A 34 -9.30 -1.21 -0.20
N SER A 35 -8.57 -0.43 -1.00
CA SER A 35 -8.44 -0.75 -2.42
C SER A 35 -7.65 -2.04 -2.64
N LEU A 36 -6.64 -2.28 -1.81
CA LEU A 36 -5.85 -3.52 -1.89
C LEU A 36 -6.65 -4.75 -1.50
N GLU A 37 -7.55 -4.61 -0.55
CA GLU A 37 -8.41 -5.72 -0.15
C GLU A 37 -9.27 -6.19 -1.31
N LYS A 38 -9.65 -5.27 -2.17
CA LYS A 38 -10.48 -5.58 -3.34
C LYS A 38 -9.64 -5.96 -4.54
N ASN A 39 -8.48 -5.32 -4.72
CA ASN A 39 -7.63 -5.57 -5.88
C ASN A 39 -6.16 -5.45 -5.48
N PRO A 40 -5.53 -6.56 -5.07
CA PRO A 40 -4.12 -6.52 -4.67
C PRO A 40 -3.14 -6.45 -5.85
N MET A 41 -3.62 -6.65 -7.08
CA MET A 41 -2.75 -6.68 -8.26
C MET A 41 -2.65 -5.32 -8.93
N GLN A 42 -2.55 -4.27 -8.13
CA GLN A 42 -2.38 -2.91 -8.63
C GLN A 42 -0.89 -2.63 -8.88
N GLY A 43 -0.64 -1.60 -9.66
CA GLY A 43 0.72 -1.11 -9.90
C GLY A 43 1.53 -2.03 -10.78
N ASP A 44 2.84 -1.97 -10.61
CA ASP A 44 3.78 -2.69 -11.46
C ASP A 44 4.42 -3.84 -10.70
N GLU A 45 4.39 -5.03 -11.30
CA GLU A 45 5.05 -6.18 -10.69
C GLU A 45 6.56 -6.08 -10.94
N LEU A 46 7.33 -6.09 -9.86
CA LEU A 46 8.79 -6.00 -9.94
C LEU A 46 9.44 -7.37 -10.02
N SER A 47 8.84 -8.35 -9.33
CA SER A 47 9.25 -9.74 -9.39
C SER A 47 8.04 -10.53 -8.86
N PRO A 48 8.05 -11.87 -8.96
CA PRO A 48 6.85 -12.64 -8.58
C PRO A 48 6.37 -12.29 -7.17
N GLY A 49 5.15 -11.78 -7.10
CA GLY A 49 4.53 -11.41 -5.84
C GLY A 49 4.89 -10.02 -5.32
N ILE A 50 5.94 -9.40 -5.83
CA ILE A 50 6.40 -8.09 -5.36
C ILE A 50 5.89 -7.02 -6.31
N ARG A 51 5.18 -6.03 -5.78
CA ARG A 51 4.61 -4.97 -6.60
C ARG A 51 4.95 -3.60 -6.05
N LYS A 52 5.04 -2.64 -6.96
CA LYS A 52 5.24 -1.24 -6.63
C LYS A 52 3.94 -0.52 -6.96
N ILE A 53 3.34 0.12 -5.97
CA ILE A 53 2.05 0.79 -6.13
C ILE A 53 2.20 2.23 -5.65
N ARG A 54 1.70 3.17 -6.44
CA ARG A 54 1.76 4.57 -6.07
C ARG A 54 0.57 4.94 -5.19
N LEU A 55 0.84 5.68 -4.14
CA LEU A 55 -0.15 6.16 -3.19
C LEU A 55 -0.23 7.67 -3.28
N ALA A 56 -1.40 8.21 -3.60
CA ALA A 56 -1.61 9.64 -3.59
C ALA A 56 -1.68 10.13 -2.14
N ILE A 57 -0.96 11.22 -1.84
CA ILE A 57 -1.04 11.88 -0.55
C ILE A 57 -1.74 13.20 -0.79
N VAL A 58 -3.00 13.28 -0.40
CA VAL A 58 -3.87 14.41 -0.72
C VAL A 58 -3.27 15.73 -0.23
N SER A 59 -2.72 15.75 0.99
CA SER A 59 -2.16 16.97 1.54
C SER A 59 -0.90 17.46 0.83
N LYS A 60 -0.28 16.63 -0.03
CA LYS A 60 0.81 17.10 -0.89
C LYS A 60 0.32 17.83 -2.13
N GLY A 61 -0.92 17.56 -2.56
CA GLY A 61 -1.52 18.27 -3.66
C GLY A 61 -0.99 17.94 -5.04
N LYS A 62 -0.28 16.81 -5.20
CA LYS A 62 0.35 16.45 -6.47
C LYS A 62 -0.14 15.13 -7.04
N GLY A 63 -1.25 14.61 -6.53
CA GLY A 63 -1.80 13.35 -6.98
C GLY A 63 -0.84 12.19 -6.77
N LYS A 64 -1.01 11.12 -7.54
CA LYS A 64 -0.20 9.92 -7.36
C LYS A 64 1.26 10.14 -7.69
N SER A 65 1.56 10.97 -8.69
CA SER A 65 2.94 11.19 -9.09
C SER A 65 3.76 11.91 -8.03
N GLY A 66 3.10 12.70 -7.18
CA GLY A 66 3.76 13.39 -6.07
C GLY A 66 3.59 12.71 -4.74
N GLY A 67 2.94 11.55 -4.70
CA GLY A 67 2.69 10.83 -3.46
C GLY A 67 3.86 9.95 -3.05
N ALA A 68 3.53 8.82 -2.43
CA ALA A 68 4.51 7.85 -1.98
C ALA A 68 4.46 6.62 -2.86
N ARG A 69 5.52 5.82 -2.78
CA ARG A 69 5.58 4.54 -3.47
C ARG A 69 5.55 3.46 -2.40
N VAL A 70 4.61 2.53 -2.54
CA VAL A 70 4.45 1.44 -1.59
C VAL A 70 4.89 0.15 -2.25
N ILE A 71 5.70 -0.62 -1.55
CA ILE A 71 6.12 -1.94 -2.01
C ILE A 71 5.29 -2.96 -1.26
N THR A 72 4.68 -3.88 -2.00
CA THR A 72 3.84 -4.93 -1.42
C THR A 72 4.36 -6.30 -1.81
N TYR A 73 4.05 -7.28 -0.98
CA TYR A 73 4.29 -8.68 -1.30
C TYR A 73 2.97 -9.43 -1.13
N THR A 74 2.51 -10.05 -2.21
CA THR A 74 1.21 -10.71 -2.24
C THR A 74 1.38 -12.22 -2.31
N ILE A 75 0.69 -12.91 -1.41
CA ILE A 75 0.63 -14.37 -1.42
C ILE A 75 -0.82 -14.75 -1.68
N CYS A 76 -1.06 -15.47 -2.77
CA CYS A 76 -2.41 -15.89 -3.14
C CYS A 76 -2.66 -17.33 -2.71
N ALA A 77 -3.73 -17.53 -1.92
CA ALA A 77 -4.21 -18.87 -1.62
C ALA A 77 -5.12 -19.35 -2.77
N SER A 78 -5.82 -18.39 -3.41
CA SER A 78 -6.65 -18.65 -4.58
C SER A 78 -6.76 -17.33 -5.35
N GLU A 79 -7.58 -17.31 -6.41
CA GLU A 79 -7.79 -16.09 -7.18
C GLU A 79 -8.41 -14.96 -6.35
N SER A 80 -9.18 -15.32 -5.32
CA SER A 80 -9.94 -14.33 -4.56
C SER A 80 -9.52 -14.23 -3.10
N GLU A 81 -8.54 -15.02 -2.66
CA GLU A 81 -8.11 -15.03 -1.27
C GLU A 81 -6.60 -15.06 -1.16
N GLY A 82 -6.09 -14.37 -0.16
CA GLY A 82 -4.65 -14.35 0.09
C GLY A 82 -4.30 -13.24 1.05
N ARG A 83 -3.02 -12.91 1.09
CA ARG A 83 -2.51 -11.87 1.96
C ARG A 83 -1.64 -10.90 1.18
N VAL A 84 -1.71 -9.64 1.57
CA VAL A 84 -0.84 -8.61 1.02
C VAL A 84 -0.06 -8.02 2.19
N TYR A 85 1.27 -8.09 2.09
CA TYR A 85 2.14 -7.50 3.10
C TYR A 85 2.63 -6.15 2.59
N LEU A 86 2.48 -5.12 3.42
CA LEU A 86 3.02 -3.80 3.12
C LEU A 86 4.46 -3.80 3.62
N VAL A 87 5.41 -3.75 2.70
CA VAL A 87 6.82 -3.98 3.00
C VAL A 87 7.60 -2.68 3.19
N ASP A 88 7.31 -1.68 2.36
CA ASP A 88 8.05 -0.43 2.37
C ASP A 88 7.18 0.70 1.84
N VAL A 89 7.50 1.92 2.24
CA VAL A 89 6.78 3.10 1.75
C VAL A 89 7.67 4.33 1.64
#